data_c054e417955de2b782054f43ac2406f3
#
_entry.id   c054e417955de2b782054f43ac2406f3
#
_cell.length_a   1.000
_cell.length_b   1.000
_cell.length_c   1.000
_cell.angle_alpha   90.00
_cell.angle_beta   90.00
_cell.angle_gamma   90.00
#
_symmetry.space_group_name_H-M   'P 1'
#
loop_
_entity.id
_entity.type
_entity.pdbx_description
1 polymer ?
#
loop_
_entity_poly.entity_id
_entity_poly.type
_entity_poly.pdbx_seq_one_letter_code
_entity_poly.pdbx_strand_id
1 'polypeptide(L)'
;MEKRFFGLNLWIAFIALIIIRLFYACYDEEGNVSPEGVRALTKYFVEKGVKGVYVNGSSGECIYQSVEDRKIILENVMKAVKGKLTIIAHVACNNTKDSCELAAHAESQGVDAIAAIPPIYFHLPEYAIAEYWNDISAAAPNTPFIIYNIPQLSGTTLTMSLYKNMLKNPNVLGVKNSSMATQDIQMFKTEAGKDHIVFNGPDEQFISGRAIGADGGIGGTYAVMPELFLKMNEFLEEGKMKEA
;
A
#
# COMPACT_ATOMS: atom_id res chain seq x y z
N MET A 1 -7.44 -24.89 -11.21
CA MET A 1 -6.15 -24.29 -10.81
C MET A 1 -5.64 -23.25 -11.82
N GLU A 2 -5.90 -23.38 -13.12
CA GLU A 2 -5.41 -22.44 -14.18
C GLU A 2 -6.08 -21.06 -14.21
N LYS A 3 -7.30 -20.89 -13.72
CA LYS A 3 -7.99 -19.57 -13.78
C LYS A 3 -7.46 -18.53 -12.79
N ARG A 4 -6.78 -18.94 -11.69
CA ARG A 4 -6.20 -18.00 -10.71
C ARG A 4 -4.88 -17.36 -11.20
N PHE A 5 -4.08 -18.09 -11.97
CA PHE A 5 -2.81 -17.57 -12.53
C PHE A 5 -3.03 -16.48 -13.60
N PHE A 6 -4.08 -16.60 -14.41
CA PHE A 6 -4.42 -15.58 -15.41
C PHE A 6 -4.89 -14.26 -14.78
N GLY A 7 -5.57 -14.32 -13.63
CA GLY A 7 -5.98 -13.14 -12.88
C GLY A 7 -4.79 -12.40 -12.28
N LEU A 8 -3.85 -13.08 -11.63
CA LEU A 8 -2.71 -12.46 -10.93
C LEU A 8 -1.79 -11.71 -11.90
N ASN A 9 -1.48 -12.28 -13.07
CA ASN A 9 -0.67 -11.61 -14.09
C ASN A 9 -1.34 -10.35 -14.67
N LEU A 10 -2.66 -10.33 -14.77
CA LEU A 10 -3.40 -9.14 -15.21
C LEU A 10 -3.37 -8.04 -14.15
N TRP A 11 -3.45 -8.39 -12.85
CA TRP A 11 -3.35 -7.46 -11.73
C TRP A 11 -1.95 -6.85 -11.62
N ILE A 12 -0.90 -7.66 -11.80
CA ILE A 12 0.49 -7.19 -11.80
C ILE A 12 0.71 -6.16 -12.90
N ALA A 13 0.21 -6.39 -14.11
CA ALA A 13 0.31 -5.46 -15.22
C ALA A 13 -0.46 -4.15 -14.98
N PHE A 14 -1.52 -4.19 -14.16
CA PHE A 14 -2.36 -3.01 -13.87
C PHE A 14 -1.79 -2.16 -12.73
N ILE A 15 -1.12 -2.78 -11.76
CA ILE A 15 -0.55 -2.11 -10.57
C ILE A 15 0.95 -1.76 -10.78
N ALA A 16 1.63 -2.42 -11.70
CA ALA A 16 3.02 -2.12 -12.03
C ALA A 16 3.17 -0.76 -12.72
N LEU A 17 4.24 -0.02 -12.40
CA LEU A 17 4.57 1.30 -12.93
C LEU A 17 3.68 2.46 -12.45
N ILE A 18 3.09 2.37 -11.26
CA ILE A 18 2.17 3.37 -10.74
C ILE A 18 2.80 4.17 -9.60
N ILE A 19 2.65 5.49 -9.67
CA ILE A 19 2.79 6.39 -8.53
C ILE A 19 1.46 6.37 -7.77
N ILE A 20 1.47 5.73 -6.62
CA ILE A 20 0.34 5.66 -5.70
C ILE A 20 0.53 6.71 -4.60
N ARG A 21 -0.51 7.47 -4.30
CA ARG A 21 -0.47 8.54 -3.30
C ARG A 21 -1.03 8.07 -1.99
N LEU A 22 -0.41 8.52 -0.91
CA LEU A 22 -1.00 8.35 0.41
C LEU A 22 -2.22 9.25 0.53
N PHE A 23 -3.31 8.70 1.06
CA PHE A 23 -4.54 9.44 1.33
C PHE A 23 -4.44 10.03 2.73
N TYR A 24 -4.49 11.36 2.84
CA TYR A 24 -4.47 12.07 4.11
C TYR A 24 -5.80 11.95 4.84
N ALA A 25 -5.76 11.98 6.17
CA ALA A 25 -6.96 12.11 6.98
C ALA A 25 -7.67 13.45 6.69
N CYS A 26 -9.00 13.41 6.66
CA CYS A 26 -9.84 14.58 6.46
C CYS A 26 -10.80 14.70 7.64
N TYR A 27 -10.71 15.81 8.37
CA TYR A 27 -11.54 16.08 9.55
C TYR A 27 -12.42 17.31 9.34
N ASP A 28 -13.53 17.37 10.06
CA ASP A 28 -14.36 18.57 10.21
C ASP A 28 -13.80 19.50 11.31
N GLU A 29 -14.49 20.59 11.60
CA GLU A 29 -14.06 21.59 12.61
C GLU A 29 -14.14 21.01 14.04
N GLU A 30 -14.93 19.98 14.25
CA GLU A 30 -15.07 19.26 15.52
C GLU A 30 -14.05 18.14 15.70
N GLY A 31 -13.23 17.84 14.65
CA GLY A 31 -12.21 16.80 14.67
C GLY A 31 -12.73 15.40 14.33
N ASN A 32 -13.96 15.26 13.84
CA ASN A 32 -14.49 14.00 13.35
C ASN A 32 -14.06 13.78 11.90
N VAL A 33 -14.04 12.52 11.46
CA VAL A 33 -13.82 12.21 10.05
C VAL A 33 -14.86 12.93 9.18
N SER A 34 -14.39 13.67 8.18
CA SER A 34 -15.24 14.42 7.24
C SER A 34 -15.48 13.61 5.95
N PRO A 35 -16.65 12.97 5.77
CA PRO A 35 -16.96 12.27 4.53
C PRO A 35 -16.93 13.17 3.31
N GLU A 36 -17.28 14.46 3.47
CA GLU A 36 -17.23 15.46 2.41
C GLU A 36 -15.80 15.77 2.01
N GLY A 37 -14.92 16.01 2.99
CA GLY A 37 -13.49 16.23 2.78
C GLY A 37 -12.82 15.04 2.08
N VAL A 38 -13.13 13.81 2.52
CA VAL A 38 -12.66 12.58 1.89
C VAL A 38 -13.07 12.51 0.42
N ARG A 39 -14.33 12.79 0.10
CA ARG A 39 -14.79 12.78 -1.29
C ARG A 39 -14.19 13.92 -2.13
N ALA A 40 -13.98 15.09 -1.54
CA ALA A 40 -13.35 16.23 -2.21
C ALA A 40 -11.88 15.91 -2.56
N LEU A 41 -11.11 15.40 -1.61
CA LEU A 41 -9.72 14.98 -1.83
C LEU A 41 -9.61 13.86 -2.88
N THR A 42 -10.53 12.90 -2.85
CA THR A 42 -10.56 11.81 -3.85
C THR A 42 -10.79 12.36 -5.26
N LYS A 43 -11.74 13.28 -5.42
CA LYS A 43 -12.01 13.93 -6.71
C LYS A 43 -10.80 14.71 -7.21
N TYR A 44 -10.15 15.46 -6.32
CA TYR A 44 -8.92 16.20 -6.63
C TYR A 44 -7.84 15.26 -7.20
N PHE A 45 -7.62 14.08 -6.59
CA PHE A 45 -6.66 13.12 -7.10
C PHE A 45 -7.03 12.59 -8.49
N VAL A 46 -8.30 12.31 -8.75
CA VAL A 46 -8.78 11.92 -10.08
C VAL A 46 -8.51 13.01 -11.11
N GLU A 47 -8.81 14.27 -10.78
CA GLU A 47 -8.60 15.43 -11.67
C GLU A 47 -7.11 15.66 -11.97
N LYS A 48 -6.23 15.40 -10.99
CA LYS A 48 -4.77 15.48 -11.16
C LYS A 48 -4.15 14.30 -11.92
N GLY A 49 -4.96 13.37 -12.41
CA GLY A 49 -4.48 12.23 -13.20
C GLY A 49 -3.69 11.18 -12.41
N VAL A 50 -3.89 11.13 -11.09
CA VAL A 50 -3.35 10.06 -10.21
C VAL A 50 -3.83 8.70 -10.69
N LYS A 51 -2.99 7.69 -10.55
CA LYS A 51 -3.35 6.33 -10.97
C LYS A 51 -3.87 5.47 -9.81
N GLY A 52 -3.50 5.81 -8.58
CA GLY A 52 -3.95 5.07 -7.41
C GLY A 52 -3.76 5.82 -6.10
N VAL A 53 -4.44 5.37 -5.06
CA VAL A 53 -4.34 5.89 -3.70
C VAL A 53 -4.18 4.76 -2.69
N TYR A 54 -3.40 5.04 -1.64
CA TYR A 54 -3.20 4.17 -0.50
C TYR A 54 -3.96 4.76 0.69
N VAL A 55 -5.10 4.15 1.02
CA VAL A 55 -6.08 4.67 1.99
C VAL A 55 -5.78 4.12 3.38
N ASN A 56 -6.03 4.92 4.41
CA ASN A 56 -5.88 4.54 5.83
C ASN A 56 -4.45 4.09 6.21
N GLY A 57 -3.42 4.61 5.53
CA GLY A 57 -2.02 4.38 5.90
C GLY A 57 -1.54 5.33 7.01
N SER A 58 -0.20 5.39 7.21
CA SER A 58 0.43 6.26 8.22
C SER A 58 0.09 7.73 8.01
N SER A 59 0.15 8.24 6.76
CA SER A 59 -0.26 9.63 6.45
C SER A 59 -1.77 9.85 6.54
N GLY A 60 -2.57 8.78 6.54
CA GLY A 60 -4.00 8.80 6.84
C GLY A 60 -4.29 8.65 8.33
N GLU A 61 -3.27 8.76 9.18
CA GLU A 61 -3.38 8.76 10.64
C GLU A 61 -4.09 7.53 11.24
N CYS A 62 -3.97 6.38 10.57
CA CYS A 62 -4.68 5.14 10.91
C CYS A 62 -4.52 4.70 12.37
N ILE A 63 -3.42 5.08 13.02
CA ILE A 63 -3.13 4.73 14.41
C ILE A 63 -4.06 5.44 15.41
N TYR A 64 -4.63 6.58 15.03
CA TYR A 64 -5.51 7.40 15.88
C TYR A 64 -6.99 7.21 15.57
N GLN A 65 -7.31 6.51 14.49
CA GLN A 65 -8.69 6.33 14.02
C GLN A 65 -9.28 5.01 14.51
N SER A 66 -10.56 5.04 14.84
CA SER A 66 -11.33 3.85 15.15
C SER A 66 -11.51 2.97 13.90
N VAL A 67 -11.90 1.71 14.10
CA VAL A 67 -12.29 0.80 13.00
C VAL A 67 -13.42 1.43 12.17
N GLU A 68 -14.38 2.06 12.82
CA GLU A 68 -15.53 2.67 12.16
C GLU A 68 -15.13 3.89 11.32
N ASP A 69 -14.27 4.78 11.83
CA ASP A 69 -13.74 5.91 11.06
C ASP A 69 -13.03 5.46 9.79
N ARG A 70 -12.22 4.40 9.91
CA ARG A 70 -11.47 3.83 8.77
C ARG A 70 -12.40 3.23 7.71
N LYS A 71 -13.53 2.63 8.12
CA LYS A 71 -14.57 2.16 7.20
C LYS A 71 -15.24 3.34 6.51
N ILE A 72 -15.64 4.37 7.25
CA ILE A 72 -16.24 5.59 6.70
C ILE A 72 -15.34 6.23 5.65
N ILE A 73 -14.03 6.35 5.92
CA ILE A 73 -13.04 6.88 4.98
C ILE A 73 -13.03 6.04 3.71
N LEU A 74 -12.84 4.73 3.82
CA LEU A 74 -12.74 3.84 2.66
C LEU A 74 -14.00 3.88 1.81
N GLU A 75 -15.19 3.80 2.41
CA GLU A 75 -16.46 3.87 1.70
C GLU A 75 -16.63 5.17 0.91
N ASN A 76 -16.22 6.31 1.49
CA ASN A 76 -16.31 7.60 0.82
C ASN A 76 -15.30 7.77 -0.30
N VAL A 77 -14.09 7.18 -0.17
CA VAL A 77 -13.14 7.07 -1.27
C VAL A 77 -13.75 6.24 -2.41
N MET A 78 -14.28 5.04 -2.11
CA MET A 78 -14.86 4.13 -3.11
C MET A 78 -16.06 4.77 -3.83
N LYS A 79 -16.93 5.49 -3.11
CA LYS A 79 -18.06 6.26 -3.70
C LYS A 79 -17.58 7.35 -4.67
N ALA A 80 -16.45 8.00 -4.39
CA ALA A 80 -15.96 9.11 -5.18
C ALA A 80 -15.08 8.69 -6.37
N VAL A 81 -14.36 7.57 -6.27
CA VAL A 81 -13.41 7.11 -7.27
C VAL A 81 -14.08 6.57 -8.55
N LYS A 82 -15.23 5.91 -8.42
CA LYS A 82 -16.01 5.33 -9.55
C LYS A 82 -15.15 4.48 -10.51
N GLY A 83 -14.25 3.67 -9.97
CA GLY A 83 -13.39 2.79 -10.77
C GLY A 83 -12.26 3.48 -11.56
N LYS A 84 -11.95 4.73 -11.24
CA LYS A 84 -10.90 5.51 -11.95
C LYS A 84 -9.50 5.41 -11.35
N LEU A 85 -9.39 4.90 -10.13
CA LEU A 85 -8.13 4.79 -9.40
C LEU A 85 -7.93 3.36 -8.90
N THR A 86 -6.68 2.92 -8.84
CA THR A 86 -6.30 1.75 -8.06
C THR A 86 -6.37 2.09 -6.58
N ILE A 87 -7.07 1.26 -5.79
CA ILE A 87 -7.25 1.47 -4.35
C ILE A 87 -6.53 0.38 -3.56
N ILE A 88 -5.54 0.77 -2.77
CA ILE A 88 -4.91 -0.09 -1.77
C ILE A 88 -5.40 0.37 -0.40
N ALA A 89 -6.08 -0.50 0.33
CA ALA A 89 -6.55 -0.21 1.68
C ALA A 89 -5.57 -0.76 2.73
N HIS A 90 -5.04 0.10 3.58
CA HIS A 90 -4.30 -0.33 4.76
C HIS A 90 -5.28 -0.76 5.85
N VAL A 91 -5.11 -1.98 6.37
CA VAL A 91 -6.08 -2.61 7.28
C VAL A 91 -5.49 -2.99 8.64
N ALA A 92 -4.18 -2.72 8.87
CA ALA A 92 -3.54 -3.09 10.13
C ALA A 92 -4.08 -2.31 11.33
N CYS A 93 -4.34 -3.04 12.41
CA CYS A 93 -4.53 -2.59 13.78
C CYS A 93 -3.54 -3.35 14.67
N ASN A 94 -3.40 -2.92 15.95
CA ASN A 94 -2.54 -3.65 16.89
C ASN A 94 -3.11 -4.99 17.37
N ASN A 95 -4.31 -5.33 16.96
CA ASN A 95 -4.92 -6.63 17.23
C ASN A 95 -5.43 -7.27 15.92
N THR A 96 -5.40 -8.58 15.89
CA THR A 96 -5.77 -9.37 14.69
C THR A 96 -7.25 -9.24 14.37
N LYS A 97 -8.13 -9.20 15.37
CA LYS A 97 -9.59 -9.13 15.17
C LYS A 97 -10.00 -7.91 14.36
N ASP A 98 -9.59 -6.72 14.79
CA ASP A 98 -9.94 -5.46 14.12
C ASP A 98 -9.31 -5.37 12.73
N SER A 99 -8.09 -5.92 12.59
CA SER A 99 -7.41 -5.98 11.28
C SER A 99 -8.14 -6.88 10.29
N CYS A 100 -8.61 -8.04 10.73
CA CYS A 100 -9.43 -8.95 9.91
C CYS A 100 -10.79 -8.33 9.57
N GLU A 101 -11.41 -7.60 10.50
CA GLU A 101 -12.66 -6.89 10.26
C GLU A 101 -12.50 -5.83 9.16
N LEU A 102 -11.42 -5.04 9.22
CA LEU A 102 -11.11 -4.06 8.18
C LEU A 102 -10.75 -4.71 6.84
N ALA A 103 -10.06 -5.86 6.85
CA ALA A 103 -9.73 -6.61 5.64
C ALA A 103 -11.00 -7.12 4.93
N ALA A 104 -11.90 -7.76 5.67
CA ALA A 104 -13.18 -8.24 5.15
C ALA A 104 -14.05 -7.08 4.62
N HIS A 105 -14.08 -5.95 5.35
CA HIS A 105 -14.78 -4.76 4.89
C HIS A 105 -14.16 -4.22 3.59
N ALA A 106 -12.83 -4.10 3.50
CA ALA A 106 -12.13 -3.63 2.30
C ALA A 106 -12.43 -4.52 1.08
N GLU A 107 -12.41 -5.84 1.25
CA GLU A 107 -12.82 -6.79 0.19
C GLU A 107 -14.28 -6.55 -0.23
N SER A 108 -15.19 -6.35 0.71
CA SER A 108 -16.61 -6.08 0.41
C SER A 108 -16.82 -4.79 -0.38
N GLN A 109 -15.94 -3.81 -0.21
CA GLN A 109 -15.95 -2.56 -0.99
C GLN A 109 -15.32 -2.72 -2.38
N GLY A 110 -14.64 -3.83 -2.66
CA GLY A 110 -14.04 -4.10 -3.95
C GLY A 110 -12.74 -3.34 -4.20
N VAL A 111 -11.89 -3.20 -3.18
CA VAL A 111 -10.56 -2.61 -3.33
C VAL A 111 -9.64 -3.50 -4.18
N ASP A 112 -8.61 -2.91 -4.78
CA ASP A 112 -7.67 -3.63 -5.65
C ASP A 112 -6.63 -4.44 -4.85
N ALA A 113 -6.28 -4.00 -3.65
CA ALA A 113 -5.42 -4.73 -2.72
C ALA A 113 -5.64 -4.24 -1.28
N ILE A 114 -5.27 -5.10 -0.32
CA ILE A 114 -5.12 -4.69 1.08
C ILE A 114 -3.65 -4.70 1.47
N ALA A 115 -3.29 -3.92 2.50
CA ALA A 115 -1.93 -3.86 3.01
C ALA A 115 -1.91 -3.77 4.54
N ALA A 116 -0.86 -4.29 5.17
CA ALA A 116 -0.71 -4.21 6.61
C ALA A 116 0.75 -4.07 7.06
N ILE A 117 0.99 -3.12 8.01
CA ILE A 117 2.21 -3.13 8.84
C ILE A 117 2.11 -4.26 9.86
N PRO A 118 3.22 -4.72 10.46
CA PRO A 118 3.15 -5.59 11.63
C PRO A 118 2.55 -4.81 12.82
N PRO A 119 2.06 -5.50 13.87
CA PRO A 119 1.68 -4.84 15.12
C PRO A 119 2.83 -4.00 15.68
N ILE A 120 2.51 -2.82 16.19
CA ILE A 120 3.49 -1.88 16.74
C ILE A 120 3.56 -1.96 18.27
N TYR A 121 4.58 -1.32 18.86
CA TYR A 121 4.87 -1.20 20.28
C TYR A 121 5.62 -2.40 20.87
N PHE A 122 5.11 -3.64 20.73
CA PHE A 122 5.84 -4.83 21.16
C PHE A 122 6.55 -5.48 19.98
N HIS A 123 7.81 -5.86 20.17
CA HIS A 123 8.56 -6.64 19.17
C HIS A 123 8.12 -8.09 19.22
N LEU A 124 7.32 -8.48 18.25
CA LEU A 124 6.85 -9.85 18.10
C LEU A 124 7.87 -10.71 17.34
N PRO A 125 7.94 -12.02 17.64
CA PRO A 125 8.73 -12.95 16.84
C PRO A 125 8.16 -13.11 15.42
N GLU A 126 9.02 -13.45 14.45
CA GLU A 126 8.66 -13.55 13.03
C GLU A 126 7.43 -14.46 12.78
N TYR A 127 7.33 -15.58 13.50
CA TYR A 127 6.20 -16.49 13.34
C TYR A 127 4.87 -15.84 13.70
N ALA A 128 4.82 -15.05 14.77
CA ALA A 128 3.60 -14.37 15.19
C ALA A 128 3.20 -13.25 14.22
N ILE A 129 4.19 -12.57 13.62
CA ILE A 129 3.94 -11.58 12.57
C ILE A 129 3.39 -12.26 11.31
N ALA A 130 3.97 -13.41 10.94
CA ALA A 130 3.49 -14.18 9.79
C ALA A 130 2.05 -14.69 10.02
N GLU A 131 1.73 -15.18 11.21
CA GLU A 131 0.37 -15.59 11.58
C GLU A 131 -0.59 -14.40 11.47
N TYR A 132 -0.26 -13.25 12.06
CA TYR A 132 -1.06 -12.03 11.99
C TYR A 132 -1.36 -11.60 10.54
N TRP A 133 -0.36 -11.58 9.66
CA TRP A 133 -0.57 -11.23 8.26
C TRP A 133 -1.35 -12.28 7.48
N ASN A 134 -1.16 -13.55 7.79
CA ASN A 134 -1.93 -14.64 7.16
C ASN A 134 -3.40 -14.60 7.58
N ASP A 135 -3.71 -14.30 8.83
CA ASP A 135 -5.09 -14.14 9.31
C ASP A 135 -5.79 -12.96 8.60
N ILE A 136 -5.11 -11.84 8.44
CA ILE A 136 -5.61 -10.68 7.67
C ILE A 136 -5.88 -11.08 6.22
N SER A 137 -4.93 -11.75 5.58
CA SER A 137 -5.06 -12.21 4.20
C SER A 137 -6.20 -13.23 4.05
N ALA A 138 -6.39 -14.10 5.03
CA ALA A 138 -7.48 -15.07 5.04
C ALA A 138 -8.87 -14.43 5.22
N ALA A 139 -8.94 -13.28 5.91
CA ALA A 139 -10.18 -12.52 6.07
C ALA A 139 -10.64 -11.81 4.78
N ALA A 140 -9.74 -11.69 3.79
CA ALA A 140 -10.02 -11.11 2.46
C ALA A 140 -9.45 -12.04 1.36
N PRO A 141 -9.99 -13.26 1.20
CA PRO A 141 -9.35 -14.33 0.41
C PRO A 141 -9.30 -14.06 -1.10
N ASN A 142 -10.10 -13.13 -1.61
CA ASN A 142 -10.14 -12.77 -3.03
C ASN A 142 -9.38 -11.47 -3.34
N THR A 143 -8.80 -10.83 -2.31
CA THR A 143 -8.10 -9.54 -2.44
C THR A 143 -6.60 -9.75 -2.24
N PRO A 144 -5.73 -9.30 -3.17
CA PRO A 144 -4.29 -9.36 -3.01
C PRO A 144 -3.80 -8.66 -1.74
N PHE A 145 -2.76 -9.22 -1.10
CA PHE A 145 -2.17 -8.70 0.12
C PHE A 145 -0.77 -8.13 -0.14
N ILE A 146 -0.50 -6.93 0.36
CA ILE A 146 0.78 -6.24 0.27
C ILE A 146 1.37 -6.10 1.69
N ILE A 147 2.55 -6.63 1.90
CA ILE A 147 3.29 -6.42 3.14
C ILE A 147 3.75 -4.96 3.20
N TYR A 148 3.47 -4.27 4.29
CA TYR A 148 4.00 -2.91 4.48
C TYR A 148 5.16 -2.94 5.49
N ASN A 149 6.38 -2.82 4.97
CA ASN A 149 7.62 -2.73 5.74
C ASN A 149 7.95 -1.26 6.03
N ILE A 150 7.85 -0.84 7.28
CA ILE A 150 8.22 0.51 7.75
C ILE A 150 8.88 0.43 9.14
N PRO A 151 10.11 -0.06 9.22
CA PRO A 151 10.76 -0.38 10.50
C PRO A 151 10.91 0.81 11.43
N GLN A 152 11.05 2.02 10.91
CA GLN A 152 11.18 3.24 11.72
C GLN A 152 9.94 3.54 12.58
N LEU A 153 8.75 3.15 12.12
CA LEU A 153 7.49 3.37 12.83
C LEU A 153 6.96 2.10 13.49
N SER A 154 7.15 0.94 12.85
CA SER A 154 6.65 -0.33 13.39
C SER A 154 7.59 -0.95 14.43
N GLY A 155 8.86 -0.54 14.47
CA GLY A 155 9.88 -1.18 15.31
C GLY A 155 10.27 -2.59 14.82
N THR A 156 9.75 -3.03 13.68
CA THR A 156 9.97 -4.37 13.12
C THR A 156 10.48 -4.28 11.69
N THR A 157 11.58 -4.96 11.41
CA THR A 157 12.15 -5.07 10.07
C THR A 157 11.65 -6.33 9.38
N LEU A 158 11.23 -6.23 8.13
CA LEU A 158 10.95 -7.38 7.28
C LEU A 158 12.27 -8.08 6.92
N THR A 159 12.59 -9.15 7.61
CA THR A 159 13.76 -9.97 7.29
C THR A 159 13.50 -10.81 6.04
N MET A 160 14.57 -11.28 5.38
CA MET A 160 14.44 -12.20 4.25
C MET A 160 13.82 -13.54 4.65
N SER A 161 14.02 -13.99 5.91
CA SER A 161 13.38 -15.19 6.46
C SER A 161 11.86 -15.03 6.51
N LEU A 162 11.39 -13.92 7.13
CA LEU A 162 9.97 -13.60 7.22
C LEU A 162 9.36 -13.40 5.83
N TYR A 163 10.04 -12.68 4.93
CA TYR A 163 9.55 -12.46 3.57
C TYR A 163 9.39 -13.76 2.79
N LYS A 164 10.39 -14.65 2.80
CA LYS A 164 10.29 -15.99 2.20
C LYS A 164 9.14 -16.82 2.76
N ASN A 165 8.90 -16.71 4.06
CA ASN A 165 7.78 -17.38 4.68
C ASN A 165 6.44 -16.83 4.17
N MET A 166 6.31 -15.52 4.05
CA MET A 166 5.09 -14.88 3.54
C MET A 166 4.82 -15.15 2.06
N LEU A 167 5.86 -15.32 1.23
CA LEU A 167 5.71 -15.69 -0.18
C LEU A 167 5.07 -17.07 -0.41
N LYS A 168 4.96 -17.90 0.63
CA LYS A 168 4.19 -19.16 0.57
C LYS A 168 2.68 -18.93 0.52
N ASN A 169 2.21 -17.76 0.96
CA ASN A 169 0.82 -17.36 0.85
C ASN A 169 0.55 -16.84 -0.58
N PRO A 170 -0.31 -17.50 -1.37
CA PRO A 170 -0.54 -17.15 -2.77
C PRO A 170 -1.25 -15.79 -2.96
N ASN A 171 -1.80 -15.20 -1.90
CA ASN A 171 -2.42 -13.88 -1.96
C ASN A 171 -1.41 -12.75 -1.75
N VAL A 172 -0.17 -13.04 -1.31
CA VAL A 172 0.87 -12.02 -1.18
C VAL A 172 1.29 -11.56 -2.57
N LEU A 173 0.91 -10.32 -2.90
CA LEU A 173 1.22 -9.67 -4.16
C LEU A 173 2.63 -9.06 -4.15
N GLY A 174 3.10 -8.62 -2.99
CA GLY A 174 4.40 -7.96 -2.89
C GLY A 174 4.61 -7.17 -1.61
N VAL A 175 5.45 -6.17 -1.70
CA VAL A 175 5.91 -5.36 -0.57
C VAL A 175 5.87 -3.87 -0.90
N LYS A 176 5.37 -3.06 0.03
CA LYS A 176 5.68 -1.62 0.11
C LYS A 176 6.84 -1.45 1.08
N ASN A 177 8.02 -1.11 0.55
CA ASN A 177 9.23 -0.99 1.36
C ASN A 177 9.52 0.47 1.72
N SER A 178 9.39 0.80 3.00
CA SER A 178 9.74 2.10 3.58
C SER A 178 10.96 2.02 4.50
N SER A 179 11.84 1.01 4.34
CA SER A 179 13.15 1.01 4.99
C SER A 179 14.06 2.08 4.38
N MET A 180 15.06 2.55 5.14
CA MET A 180 16.03 3.53 4.65
C MET A 180 17.10 2.92 3.75
N ALA A 181 17.22 1.59 3.72
CA ALA A 181 18.17 0.88 2.86
C ALA A 181 17.52 0.54 1.51
N THR A 182 17.85 1.29 0.46
CA THR A 182 17.32 1.02 -0.89
C THR A 182 17.67 -0.35 -1.41
N GLN A 183 18.81 -0.93 -0.98
CA GLN A 183 19.19 -2.31 -1.34
C GLN A 183 18.13 -3.35 -0.99
N ASP A 184 17.30 -3.10 0.03
CA ASP A 184 16.21 -4.01 0.42
C ASP A 184 15.22 -4.21 -0.73
N ILE A 185 14.98 -3.18 -1.54
CA ILE A 185 14.12 -3.26 -2.73
C ILE A 185 14.66 -4.29 -3.70
N GLN A 186 15.98 -4.25 -3.99
CA GLN A 186 16.61 -5.23 -4.88
C GLN A 186 16.53 -6.64 -4.30
N MET A 187 16.77 -6.79 -3.00
CA MET A 187 16.71 -8.09 -2.32
C MET A 187 15.31 -8.69 -2.38
N PHE A 188 14.28 -7.91 -2.06
CA PHE A 188 12.88 -8.36 -2.14
C PHE A 188 12.48 -8.70 -3.58
N LYS A 189 12.86 -7.86 -4.54
CA LYS A 189 12.56 -8.10 -5.95
C LYS A 189 13.26 -9.36 -6.50
N THR A 190 14.50 -9.58 -6.12
CA THR A 190 15.27 -10.77 -6.52
C THR A 190 14.65 -12.05 -5.94
N GLU A 191 14.24 -12.04 -4.67
CA GLU A 191 13.66 -13.19 -4.00
C GLU A 191 12.28 -13.56 -4.55
N ALA A 192 11.42 -12.56 -4.75
CA ALA A 192 10.04 -12.77 -5.18
C ALA A 192 9.89 -12.96 -6.70
N GLY A 193 10.87 -12.53 -7.48
CA GLY A 193 10.84 -12.61 -8.94
C GLY A 193 9.90 -11.60 -9.59
N LYS A 194 9.63 -11.82 -10.89
CA LYS A 194 8.86 -10.89 -11.72
C LYS A 194 7.36 -10.84 -11.42
N ASP A 195 6.85 -11.87 -10.75
CA ASP A 195 5.41 -12.01 -10.50
C ASP A 195 4.96 -11.32 -9.19
N HIS A 196 5.85 -10.55 -8.56
CA HIS A 196 5.57 -9.79 -7.35
C HIS A 196 5.99 -8.33 -7.52
N ILE A 197 5.31 -7.46 -6.78
CA ILE A 197 5.50 -6.01 -6.85
C ILE A 197 6.29 -5.53 -5.63
N VAL A 198 7.27 -4.66 -5.86
CA VAL A 198 7.98 -3.97 -4.79
C VAL A 198 7.85 -2.47 -4.99
N PHE A 199 7.17 -1.80 -4.07
CA PHE A 199 7.04 -0.34 -4.08
C PHE A 199 8.12 0.31 -3.22
N ASN A 200 8.70 1.40 -3.74
CA ASN A 200 9.50 2.33 -2.95
C ASN A 200 8.57 3.17 -2.05
N GLY A 201 8.87 3.25 -0.76
CA GLY A 201 8.10 4.02 0.22
C GLY A 201 8.63 5.44 0.44
N PRO A 202 9.92 5.63 0.84
CA PRO A 202 10.45 6.96 1.10
C PRO A 202 10.52 7.81 -0.17
N ASP A 203 9.98 9.01 -0.11
CA ASP A 203 9.88 9.91 -1.27
C ASP A 203 11.27 10.32 -1.78
N GLU A 204 12.19 10.58 -0.86
CA GLU A 204 13.57 11.01 -1.11
C GLU A 204 14.40 9.91 -1.81
N GLN A 205 13.94 8.68 -1.76
CA GLN A 205 14.62 7.53 -2.37
C GLN A 205 13.96 7.07 -3.67
N PHE A 206 12.97 7.80 -4.20
CA PHE A 206 12.18 7.33 -5.33
C PHE A 206 13.04 7.01 -6.56
N ILE A 207 13.96 7.91 -6.95
CA ILE A 207 14.85 7.69 -8.10
C ILE A 207 15.74 6.48 -7.87
N SER A 208 16.40 6.38 -6.71
CA SER A 208 17.28 5.26 -6.39
C SER A 208 16.51 3.94 -6.29
N GLY A 209 15.32 3.97 -5.68
CA GLY A 209 14.43 2.80 -5.61
C GLY A 209 14.02 2.29 -7.00
N ARG A 210 13.63 3.20 -7.89
CA ARG A 210 13.31 2.86 -9.28
C ARG A 210 14.52 2.32 -10.04
N ALA A 211 15.69 2.92 -9.84
CA ALA A 211 16.93 2.50 -10.50
C ALA A 211 17.34 1.07 -10.15
N ILE A 212 17.03 0.59 -8.93
CA ILE A 212 17.36 -0.75 -8.46
C ILE A 212 16.20 -1.75 -8.53
N GLY A 213 15.09 -1.39 -9.20
CA GLY A 213 14.04 -2.32 -9.58
C GLY A 213 12.72 -2.21 -8.85
N ALA A 214 12.44 -1.11 -8.12
CA ALA A 214 11.09 -0.86 -7.64
C ALA A 214 10.11 -0.74 -8.82
N ASP A 215 8.95 -1.38 -8.72
CA ASP A 215 7.91 -1.34 -9.75
C ASP A 215 7.14 -0.02 -9.76
N GLY A 216 7.19 0.73 -8.66
CA GLY A 216 6.54 2.03 -8.50
C GLY A 216 6.86 2.65 -7.16
N GLY A 217 6.11 3.68 -6.78
CA GLY A 217 6.27 4.35 -5.49
C GLY A 217 4.94 4.60 -4.78
N ILE A 218 4.96 4.52 -3.46
CA ILE A 218 3.84 4.87 -2.57
C ILE A 218 4.38 5.82 -1.50
N GLY A 219 4.30 7.12 -1.75
CA GLY A 219 4.94 8.14 -0.93
C GLY A 219 3.99 9.24 -0.44
N GLY A 220 4.38 9.92 0.65
CA GLY A 220 3.60 10.95 1.32
C GLY A 220 3.47 12.22 0.50
N THR A 221 4.60 12.79 0.10
CA THR A 221 4.64 14.06 -0.62
C THR A 221 4.10 13.98 -2.05
N TYR A 222 3.92 12.77 -2.60
CA TYR A 222 3.27 12.60 -3.91
C TYR A 222 1.85 13.16 -3.94
N ALA A 223 1.18 13.25 -2.78
CA ALA A 223 -0.17 13.81 -2.68
C ALA A 223 -0.19 15.34 -2.79
N VAL A 224 0.88 16.03 -2.34
CA VAL A 224 0.97 17.49 -2.36
C VAL A 224 1.73 18.03 -3.58
N MET A 225 2.60 17.21 -4.20
CA MET A 225 3.40 17.58 -5.38
C MET A 225 3.26 16.54 -6.51
N PRO A 226 2.02 16.24 -6.93
CA PRO A 226 1.77 15.15 -7.88
C PRO A 226 2.50 15.31 -9.20
N GLU A 227 2.54 16.50 -9.72
CA GLU A 227 3.09 16.82 -11.01
C GLU A 227 4.60 16.53 -11.08
N LEU A 228 5.32 16.80 -9.97
CA LEU A 228 6.76 16.55 -9.89
C LEU A 228 7.08 15.06 -9.96
N PHE A 229 6.40 14.24 -9.17
CA PHE A 229 6.64 12.79 -9.14
C PHE A 229 6.17 12.09 -10.42
N LEU A 230 5.09 12.57 -11.05
CA LEU A 230 4.66 12.06 -12.35
C LEU A 230 5.72 12.37 -13.42
N LYS A 231 6.25 13.60 -13.42
CA LYS A 231 7.29 14.00 -14.38
C LYS A 231 8.61 13.28 -14.14
N MET A 232 8.98 13.11 -12.88
CA MET A 232 10.15 12.31 -12.49
C MET A 232 10.03 10.88 -12.99
N ASN A 233 8.87 10.23 -12.79
CA ASN A 233 8.64 8.88 -13.27
C ASN A 233 8.69 8.79 -14.80
N GLU A 234 8.14 9.75 -15.52
CA GLU A 234 8.23 9.85 -16.98
C GLU A 234 9.70 9.87 -17.44
N PHE A 235 10.54 10.71 -16.84
CA PHE A 235 11.96 10.76 -17.15
C PHE A 235 12.68 9.42 -16.90
N LEU A 236 12.33 8.77 -15.78
CA LEU A 236 12.92 7.45 -15.44
C LEU A 236 12.51 6.38 -16.47
N GLU A 237 11.26 6.37 -16.92
CA GLU A 237 10.78 5.44 -17.95
C GLU A 237 11.45 5.70 -19.32
N GLU A 238 11.78 6.95 -19.62
CA GLU A 238 12.53 7.34 -20.83
C GLU A 238 14.05 7.11 -20.69
N GLY A 239 14.53 6.65 -19.55
CA GLY A 239 15.96 6.47 -19.30
C GLY A 239 16.74 7.76 -19.01
N LYS A 240 16.04 8.86 -18.79
CA LYS A 240 16.58 10.20 -18.55
C LYS A 240 16.85 10.43 -17.04
N MET A 241 17.78 9.63 -16.50
CA MET A 241 18.07 9.61 -15.07
C MET A 241 18.59 10.96 -14.50
N LYS A 242 19.28 11.75 -15.34
CA LYS A 242 19.84 13.05 -14.90
C LYS A 242 18.79 14.14 -14.83
N GLU A 243 17.78 14.04 -15.67
CA GLU A 243 16.66 14.99 -15.73
C GLU A 243 15.63 14.72 -14.60
N ALA A 244 15.54 13.44 -14.16
CA ALA A 244 14.72 13.03 -13.03
C ALA A 244 15.27 13.55 -11.70
#